data_55aa7c769dbc454f8196ecb52788da38
#
_entry.id   55aa7c769dbc454f8196ecb52788da38
#
_cell.length_a   1.000
_cell.length_b   1.000
_cell.length_c   1.000
_cell.angle_alpha   90.00
_cell.angle_beta   90.00
_cell.angle_gamma   90.00
#
_symmetry.space_group_name_H-M   'P 1'
#
loop_
_entity.id
_entity.type
_entity.pdbx_description
1 polymer ?
#
loop_
_entity_poly.entity_id
_entity_poly.type
_entity_poly.pdbx_seq_one_letter_code
_entity_poly.pdbx_strand_id
1 'polypeptide(L)'
;MSKKVAVIIGSASKTSFNHLAVKYLQSIAPASLELNVVEVGDLPLYDRDLDEQDVPAYTRVREAVKASDAVIWVTPEHNGSYSAMLKNAIDVVSRPAGQSLWVGKPLGLSTVNASGSNRPVDALRTIAAGAYISMPVAPFAASVGGIFAGAFNEQGELVSEQAQGTLQGFINAYADFVARF
;
A
#
# COMPACT_ATOMS: atom_id res chain seq x y z
N MET A 1 -5.06 -20.06 -10.01
CA MET A 1 -4.82 -18.75 -10.64
C MET A 1 -4.19 -17.84 -9.60
N SER A 2 -3.26 -16.96 -9.99
CA SER A 2 -2.70 -15.96 -9.09
C SER A 2 -3.76 -14.91 -8.75
N LYS A 3 -3.71 -14.39 -7.51
CA LYS A 3 -4.53 -13.27 -7.07
C LYS A 3 -3.87 -11.95 -7.48
N LYS A 4 -4.60 -11.07 -8.12
CA LYS A 4 -4.14 -9.73 -8.49
C LYS A 4 -4.17 -8.80 -7.29
N VAL A 5 -3.04 -8.20 -6.96
CA VAL A 5 -2.89 -7.31 -5.81
C VAL A 5 -2.59 -5.89 -6.30
N ALA A 6 -3.47 -4.94 -6.00
CA ALA A 6 -3.18 -3.53 -6.21
C ALA A 6 -2.23 -3.03 -5.11
N VAL A 7 -1.06 -2.55 -5.48
CA VAL A 7 -0.08 -1.96 -4.55
C VAL A 7 -0.13 -0.45 -4.67
N ILE A 8 -0.63 0.21 -3.62
CA ILE A 8 -0.74 1.68 -3.56
C ILE A 8 0.42 2.20 -2.73
N ILE A 9 1.30 2.99 -3.35
CA ILE A 9 2.50 3.54 -2.71
C ILE A 9 2.30 5.03 -2.45
N GLY A 10 2.21 5.43 -1.20
CA GLY A 10 2.01 6.81 -0.77
C GLY A 10 3.29 7.66 -0.81
N SER A 11 4.10 7.55 -1.86
CA SER A 11 5.35 8.32 -2.00
C SER A 11 5.62 8.66 -3.46
N ALA A 12 5.81 9.96 -3.76
CA ALA A 12 6.21 10.46 -5.08
C ALA A 12 7.70 10.80 -5.17
N SER A 13 8.49 10.54 -4.13
CA SER A 13 9.93 10.81 -4.16
C SER A 13 10.61 9.96 -5.25
N LYS A 14 11.47 10.59 -6.05
CA LYS A 14 12.27 9.89 -7.07
C LYS A 14 13.24 8.85 -6.46
N THR A 15 13.61 9.03 -5.20
CA THR A 15 14.49 8.14 -4.42
C THR A 15 13.72 7.45 -3.30
N SER A 16 12.48 7.09 -3.54
CA SER A 16 11.59 6.54 -2.53
C SER A 16 12.02 5.13 -2.09
N PHE A 17 12.40 4.98 -0.85
CA PHE A 17 12.66 3.68 -0.23
C PHE A 17 11.41 2.78 -0.20
N ASN A 18 10.21 3.36 -0.19
CA ASN A 18 8.97 2.59 -0.28
C ASN A 18 8.81 1.93 -1.66
N HIS A 19 9.17 2.62 -2.76
CA HIS A 19 9.22 2.01 -4.10
C HIS A 19 10.29 0.92 -4.19
N LEU A 20 11.47 1.13 -3.61
CA LEU A 20 12.54 0.11 -3.58
C LEU A 20 12.11 -1.14 -2.82
N ALA A 21 11.45 -0.98 -1.68
CA ALA A 21 10.91 -2.10 -0.91
C ALA A 21 9.81 -2.86 -1.68
N VAL A 22 8.94 -2.16 -2.40
CA VAL A 22 7.93 -2.80 -3.26
C VAL A 22 8.59 -3.55 -4.41
N LYS A 23 9.63 -3.00 -5.04
CA LYS A 23 10.40 -3.71 -6.07
C LYS A 23 11.00 -5.01 -5.51
N TYR A 24 11.53 -4.97 -4.29
CA TYR A 24 11.99 -6.18 -3.60
C TYR A 24 10.85 -7.16 -3.33
N LEU A 25 9.70 -6.70 -2.82
CA LEU A 25 8.51 -7.53 -2.63
C LEU A 25 8.07 -8.23 -3.92
N GLN A 26 8.08 -7.51 -5.06
CA GLN A 26 7.75 -8.09 -6.36
C GLN A 26 8.71 -9.20 -6.77
N SER A 27 10.00 -9.10 -6.41
CA SER A 27 11.02 -10.12 -6.74
C SER A 27 10.92 -11.40 -5.90
N ILE A 28 10.31 -11.32 -4.71
CA ILE A 28 10.19 -12.44 -3.77
C ILE A 28 8.74 -12.92 -3.58
N ALA A 29 7.78 -12.28 -4.25
CA ALA A 29 6.38 -12.66 -4.13
C ALA A 29 6.14 -14.10 -4.58
N PRO A 30 5.37 -14.90 -3.81
CA PRO A 30 5.00 -16.24 -4.24
C PRO A 30 4.14 -16.19 -5.50
N ALA A 31 4.20 -17.23 -6.34
CA ALA A 31 3.48 -17.33 -7.61
C ALA A 31 1.94 -17.20 -7.48
N SER A 32 1.42 -17.32 -6.26
CA SER A 32 0.00 -17.11 -5.95
C SER A 32 -0.42 -15.64 -5.94
N LEU A 33 0.53 -14.69 -5.92
CA LEU A 33 0.27 -13.25 -5.92
C LEU A 33 0.90 -12.58 -7.14
N GLU A 34 0.15 -11.70 -7.78
CA GLU A 34 0.61 -10.78 -8.83
C GLU A 34 0.55 -9.36 -8.30
N LEU A 35 1.70 -8.75 -7.96
CA LEU A 35 1.79 -7.44 -7.36
C LEU A 35 1.84 -6.34 -8.45
N ASN A 36 0.76 -5.59 -8.62
CA ASN A 36 0.61 -4.53 -9.61
C ASN A 36 0.63 -3.16 -8.92
N VAL A 37 1.67 -2.36 -9.17
CA VAL A 37 1.75 -0.99 -8.64
C VAL A 37 0.74 -0.11 -9.37
N VAL A 38 -0.05 0.62 -8.58
CA VAL A 38 -1.02 1.60 -9.08
C VAL A 38 -0.50 3.00 -8.81
N GLU A 39 -0.25 3.75 -9.88
CA GLU A 39 0.24 5.12 -9.78
C GLU A 39 -0.84 6.05 -9.19
N VAL A 40 -0.45 6.79 -8.14
CA VAL A 40 -1.35 7.71 -7.43
C VAL A 40 -0.75 9.12 -7.25
N GLY A 41 0.45 9.35 -7.79
CA GLY A 41 1.16 10.62 -7.65
C GLY A 41 0.56 11.78 -8.41
N ASP A 42 -0.26 11.51 -9.42
CA ASP A 42 -0.95 12.46 -10.26
C ASP A 42 -2.41 12.73 -9.85
N LEU A 43 -2.87 12.09 -8.75
CA LEU A 43 -4.23 12.30 -8.28
C LEU A 43 -4.43 13.74 -7.77
N PRO A 44 -5.35 14.53 -8.32
CA PRO A 44 -5.82 15.74 -7.68
C PRO A 44 -6.27 15.44 -6.24
N LEU A 45 -6.16 16.40 -5.35
CA LEU A 45 -6.74 16.24 -4.00
C LEU A 45 -8.24 15.98 -4.13
N TYR A 46 -8.69 14.97 -3.38
CA TYR A 46 -10.09 14.62 -3.37
C TYR A 46 -10.93 15.81 -2.87
N ASP A 47 -11.94 16.11 -3.64
CA ASP A 47 -12.99 17.06 -3.31
C ASP A 47 -14.33 16.41 -3.66
N ARG A 48 -15.31 16.56 -2.77
CA ARG A 48 -16.67 16.03 -2.98
C ARG A 48 -17.35 16.58 -4.24
N ASP A 49 -17.03 17.81 -4.63
CA ASP A 49 -17.59 18.44 -5.82
C ASP A 49 -17.09 17.78 -7.12
N LEU A 50 -16.08 16.90 -7.03
CA LEU A 50 -15.56 16.09 -8.14
C LEU A 50 -16.27 14.73 -8.27
N ASP A 51 -17.14 14.34 -7.33
CA ASP A 51 -17.77 13.01 -7.32
C ASP A 51 -18.66 12.75 -8.56
N GLU A 52 -19.23 13.81 -9.15
CA GLU A 52 -20.07 13.74 -10.35
C GLU A 52 -19.32 14.14 -11.63
N GLN A 53 -18.00 14.42 -11.54
CA GLN A 53 -17.19 14.84 -12.66
C GLN A 53 -16.35 13.68 -13.19
N ASP A 54 -16.06 13.72 -14.49
CA ASP A 54 -15.06 12.80 -15.07
C ASP A 54 -13.66 13.32 -14.75
N VAL A 55 -13.00 12.66 -13.80
CA VAL A 55 -11.60 12.89 -13.45
C VAL A 55 -10.80 11.66 -13.89
N PRO A 56 -10.10 11.70 -15.03
CA PRO A 56 -9.46 10.51 -15.63
C PRO A 56 -8.49 9.80 -14.68
N ALA A 57 -7.76 10.55 -13.83
CA ALA A 57 -6.86 9.98 -12.84
C ALA A 57 -7.61 9.19 -11.75
N TYR A 58 -8.79 9.66 -11.32
CA TYR A 58 -9.65 8.95 -10.37
C TYR A 58 -10.20 7.67 -11.00
N THR A 59 -10.73 7.76 -12.22
CA THR A 59 -11.27 6.63 -12.96
C THR A 59 -10.21 5.54 -13.13
N ARG A 60 -8.99 5.89 -13.56
CA ARG A 60 -7.87 4.97 -13.72
C ARG A 60 -7.53 4.21 -12.43
N VAL A 61 -7.41 4.91 -11.30
CA VAL A 61 -7.05 4.29 -10.01
C VAL A 61 -8.20 3.41 -9.50
N ARG A 62 -9.45 3.88 -9.63
CA ARG A 62 -10.63 3.12 -9.24
C ARG A 62 -10.76 1.82 -10.05
N GLU A 63 -10.59 1.87 -11.37
CA GLU A 63 -10.64 0.65 -12.21
C GLU A 63 -9.49 -0.33 -11.89
N ALA A 64 -8.29 0.16 -11.61
CA ALA A 64 -7.18 -0.69 -11.19
C ALA A 64 -7.49 -1.42 -9.87
N VAL A 65 -8.05 -0.73 -8.87
CA VAL A 65 -8.45 -1.35 -7.60
C VAL A 65 -9.65 -2.29 -7.80
N LYS A 66 -10.61 -1.92 -8.63
CA LYS A 66 -11.78 -2.77 -8.95
C LYS A 66 -11.36 -4.10 -9.57
N ALA A 67 -10.38 -4.07 -10.48
CA ALA A 67 -9.84 -5.25 -11.16
C ALA A 67 -8.95 -6.13 -10.28
N SER A 68 -8.65 -5.72 -9.05
CA SER A 68 -7.77 -6.43 -8.12
C SER A 68 -8.56 -7.28 -7.12
N ASP A 69 -8.01 -8.43 -6.73
CA ASP A 69 -8.57 -9.32 -5.71
C ASP A 69 -8.23 -8.85 -4.29
N ALA A 70 -7.08 -8.19 -4.13
CA ALA A 70 -6.50 -7.81 -2.85
C ALA A 70 -5.69 -6.51 -2.98
N VAL A 71 -5.27 -5.93 -1.86
CA VAL A 71 -4.60 -4.62 -1.83
C VAL A 71 -3.44 -4.61 -0.83
N ILE A 72 -2.35 -3.94 -1.19
CA ILE A 72 -1.28 -3.56 -0.24
C ILE A 72 -1.18 -2.03 -0.22
N TRP A 73 -1.28 -1.43 0.97
CA TRP A 73 -0.95 -0.03 1.18
C TRP A 73 0.46 0.10 1.73
N VAL A 74 1.29 0.90 1.04
CA VAL A 74 2.68 1.17 1.40
C VAL A 74 2.87 2.66 1.62
N THR A 75 3.46 3.06 2.73
CA THR A 75 3.58 4.48 3.09
C THR A 75 4.91 4.80 3.78
N PRO A 76 5.53 5.96 3.51
CA PRO A 76 6.52 6.52 4.42
C PRO A 76 5.86 7.00 5.71
N GLU A 77 6.67 7.33 6.71
CA GLU A 77 6.21 8.04 7.91
C GLU A 77 6.39 9.55 7.72
N HIS A 78 5.30 10.29 7.80
CA HIS A 78 5.31 11.74 7.84
C HIS A 78 4.67 12.22 9.14
N ASN A 79 5.45 12.89 9.99
CA ASN A 79 4.97 13.43 11.29
C ASN A 79 4.25 12.38 12.16
N GLY A 80 4.79 11.17 12.21
CA GLY A 80 4.22 10.07 13.01
C GLY A 80 2.99 9.39 12.41
N SER A 81 2.69 9.62 11.13
CA SER A 81 1.53 9.07 10.43
C SER A 81 1.87 8.65 9.00
N TYR A 82 0.89 8.11 8.28
CA TYR A 82 0.97 7.84 6.84
C TYR A 82 0.98 9.14 6.02
N SER A 83 1.37 9.04 4.76
CA SER A 83 1.47 10.20 3.87
C SER A 83 0.09 10.73 3.42
N ALA A 84 0.02 12.05 3.17
CA ALA A 84 -1.16 12.68 2.58
C ALA A 84 -1.51 12.09 1.20
N MET A 85 -0.51 11.66 0.41
CA MET A 85 -0.72 11.02 -0.88
C MET A 85 -1.48 9.71 -0.75
N LEU A 86 -1.12 8.83 0.20
CA LEU A 86 -1.86 7.60 0.43
C LEU A 86 -3.28 7.89 0.91
N LYS A 87 -3.43 8.88 1.83
CA LYS A 87 -4.76 9.27 2.29
C LYS A 87 -5.65 9.73 1.13
N ASN A 88 -5.11 10.54 0.23
CA ASN A 88 -5.83 11.00 -0.95
C ASN A 88 -6.31 9.83 -1.82
N ALA A 89 -5.43 8.85 -2.10
CA ALA A 89 -5.82 7.66 -2.86
C ALA A 89 -6.92 6.84 -2.15
N ILE A 90 -6.85 6.73 -0.82
CA ILE A 90 -7.90 6.05 -0.02
C ILE A 90 -9.23 6.77 -0.17
N ASP A 91 -9.24 8.10 -0.11
CA ASP A 91 -10.45 8.90 -0.26
C ASP A 91 -11.04 8.77 -1.66
N VAL A 92 -10.24 8.95 -2.71
CA VAL A 92 -10.66 8.82 -4.11
C VAL A 92 -11.32 7.47 -4.39
N VAL A 93 -10.74 6.37 -3.94
CA VAL A 93 -11.25 5.01 -4.22
C VAL A 93 -12.46 4.66 -3.38
N SER A 94 -12.66 5.33 -2.23
CA SER A 94 -13.86 5.15 -1.39
C SER A 94 -15.08 5.94 -1.87
N ARG A 95 -14.96 6.74 -2.92
CA ARG A 95 -15.99 7.66 -3.42
C ARG A 95 -16.44 7.31 -4.84
N PRO A 96 -17.62 7.81 -5.29
CA PRO A 96 -18.64 8.52 -4.51
C PRO A 96 -19.21 7.72 -3.34
N ALA A 97 -19.97 8.40 -2.46
CA ALA A 97 -20.57 7.74 -1.29
C ALA A 97 -21.40 6.51 -1.67
N GLY A 98 -21.22 5.40 -0.98
CA GLY A 98 -21.86 4.12 -1.30
C GLY A 98 -21.20 3.30 -2.42
N GLN A 99 -20.14 3.82 -3.05
CA GLN A 99 -19.42 3.15 -4.16
C GLN A 99 -17.96 2.86 -3.82
N SER A 100 -17.66 2.62 -2.56
CA SER A 100 -16.30 2.26 -2.13
C SER A 100 -15.86 0.94 -2.75
N LEU A 101 -14.70 0.96 -3.40
CA LEU A 101 -14.10 -0.23 -4.00
C LEU A 101 -13.14 -0.96 -3.05
N TRP A 102 -13.02 -0.46 -1.82
CA TRP A 102 -12.22 -1.09 -0.77
C TRP A 102 -12.93 -2.24 -0.07
N VAL A 103 -14.25 -2.14 0.07
CA VAL A 103 -15.04 -3.03 0.93
C VAL A 103 -14.78 -4.51 0.63
N GLY A 104 -14.41 -5.24 1.68
CA GLY A 104 -14.18 -6.68 1.63
C GLY A 104 -12.85 -7.12 1.01
N LYS A 105 -12.06 -6.22 0.41
CA LYS A 105 -10.76 -6.60 -0.16
C LYS A 105 -9.73 -6.84 0.96
N PRO A 106 -9.02 -8.00 0.95
CA PRO A 106 -7.95 -8.25 1.90
C PRO A 106 -6.82 -7.23 1.77
N LEU A 107 -6.43 -6.62 2.90
CA LEU A 107 -5.45 -5.55 2.96
C LEU A 107 -4.17 -5.98 3.65
N GLY A 108 -3.03 -5.81 2.97
CA GLY A 108 -1.70 -5.81 3.55
C GLY A 108 -1.21 -4.38 3.83
N LEU A 109 -0.45 -4.20 4.90
CA LEU A 109 0.11 -2.90 5.28
C LEU A 109 1.63 -2.96 5.37
N SER A 110 2.30 -1.97 4.79
CA SER A 110 3.75 -1.83 4.89
C SER A 110 4.16 -0.37 5.04
N THR A 111 5.23 -0.15 5.78
CA THR A 111 5.89 1.16 5.90
C THR A 111 7.39 1.01 5.82
N VAL A 112 8.04 1.94 5.14
CA VAL A 112 9.49 2.08 5.12
C VAL A 112 9.83 3.49 5.60
N ASN A 113 10.50 3.58 6.75
CA ASN A 113 10.78 4.85 7.41
C ASN A 113 12.13 4.83 8.15
N ALA A 114 12.53 5.93 8.76
CA ALA A 114 13.85 6.06 9.38
C ALA A 114 14.04 5.13 10.59
N SER A 115 13.03 4.98 11.43
CA SER A 115 13.11 4.29 12.72
C SER A 115 12.56 2.86 12.72
N GLY A 116 11.83 2.44 11.67
CA GLY A 116 11.05 1.20 11.69
C GLY A 116 9.77 1.31 12.53
N SER A 117 9.29 2.52 12.77
CA SER A 117 8.07 2.80 13.55
C SER A 117 6.83 2.18 12.90
N ASN A 118 5.93 1.62 13.71
CA ASN A 118 4.64 1.09 13.28
C ASN A 118 3.52 2.16 13.24
N ARG A 119 3.78 3.38 13.67
CA ARG A 119 2.74 4.44 13.76
C ARG A 119 1.91 4.61 12.48
N PRO A 120 2.51 4.65 11.26
CA PRO A 120 1.72 4.75 10.04
C PRO A 120 0.79 3.55 9.84
N VAL A 121 1.26 2.34 10.14
CA VAL A 121 0.50 1.10 10.02
C VAL A 121 -0.67 1.08 11.00
N ASP A 122 -0.45 1.47 12.26
CA ASP A 122 -1.50 1.49 13.29
C ASP A 122 -2.61 2.49 12.93
N ALA A 123 -2.23 3.67 12.42
CA ALA A 123 -3.18 4.65 11.93
C ALA A 123 -3.99 4.14 10.71
N LEU A 124 -3.34 3.42 9.76
CA LEU A 124 -4.02 2.82 8.62
C LEU A 124 -4.97 1.69 9.01
N ARG A 125 -4.67 0.90 10.05
CA ARG A 125 -5.60 -0.11 10.59
C ARG A 125 -6.91 0.53 11.06
N THR A 126 -6.83 1.68 11.72
CA THR A 126 -8.02 2.43 12.15
C THR A 126 -8.86 2.88 10.96
N ILE A 127 -8.22 3.37 9.88
CA ILE A 127 -8.93 3.75 8.65
C ILE A 127 -9.60 2.53 8.00
N ALA A 128 -8.86 1.43 7.87
CA ALA A 128 -9.34 0.21 7.22
C ALA A 128 -10.56 -0.40 7.93
N ALA A 129 -10.67 -0.23 9.25
CA ALA A 129 -11.82 -0.65 10.05
C ALA A 129 -13.04 0.27 9.91
N GLY A 130 -12.90 1.46 9.32
CA GLY A 130 -14.00 2.41 9.13
C GLY A 130 -15.10 1.85 8.23
N ALA A 131 -16.36 2.22 8.50
CA ALA A 131 -17.54 1.66 7.83
C ALA A 131 -17.54 1.81 6.30
N TYR A 132 -16.95 2.88 5.76
CA TYR A 132 -16.87 3.12 4.31
C TYR A 132 -15.69 2.40 3.64
N ILE A 133 -14.71 1.94 4.39
CA ILE A 133 -13.53 1.23 3.91
C ILE A 133 -13.70 -0.26 4.12
N SER A 134 -13.98 -0.69 5.36
CA SER A 134 -14.40 -2.05 5.75
C SER A 134 -13.57 -3.16 5.09
N MET A 135 -12.24 -3.07 5.21
CA MET A 135 -11.30 -4.05 4.67
C MET A 135 -10.87 -5.04 5.76
N PRO A 136 -10.85 -6.34 5.49
CA PRO A 136 -10.15 -7.29 6.34
C PRO A 136 -8.63 -7.04 6.25
N VAL A 137 -7.99 -6.77 7.40
CA VAL A 137 -6.56 -6.42 7.46
C VAL A 137 -5.75 -7.63 7.89
N ALA A 138 -4.68 -7.93 7.14
CA ALA A 138 -3.73 -8.97 7.52
C ALA A 138 -3.14 -8.68 8.92
N PRO A 139 -3.03 -9.70 9.79
CA PRO A 139 -2.55 -9.50 11.17
C PRO A 139 -1.12 -8.98 11.21
N PHE A 140 -0.28 -9.38 10.26
CA PHE A 140 1.11 -8.95 10.15
C PHE A 140 1.24 -7.80 9.16
N ALA A 141 2.08 -6.82 9.51
CA ALA A 141 2.49 -5.73 8.63
C ALA A 141 4.02 -5.69 8.55
N ALA A 142 4.56 -5.11 7.48
CA ALA A 142 6.00 -4.90 7.38
C ALA A 142 6.35 -3.46 7.75
N SER A 143 7.17 -3.29 8.79
CA SER A 143 7.80 -2.02 9.13
C SER A 143 9.30 -2.14 8.96
N VAL A 144 9.84 -1.48 7.95
CA VAL A 144 11.26 -1.48 7.61
C VAL A 144 11.88 -0.17 8.06
N GLY A 145 12.89 -0.26 8.94
CA GLY A 145 13.67 0.86 9.41
C GLY A 145 15.05 0.96 8.74
N GLY A 146 15.87 1.89 9.26
CA GLY A 146 17.28 1.97 8.91
C GLY A 146 17.57 2.53 7.51
N ILE A 147 16.64 3.27 6.91
CA ILE A 147 16.84 3.85 5.56
C ILE A 147 18.08 4.75 5.47
N PHE A 148 18.46 5.39 6.58
CA PHE A 148 19.68 6.20 6.68
C PHE A 148 20.84 5.45 7.35
N ALA A 149 20.65 4.19 7.73
CA ALA A 149 21.64 3.34 8.39
C ALA A 149 22.09 2.16 7.51
N GLY A 150 21.94 2.30 6.18
CA GLY A 150 22.44 1.32 5.23
C GLY A 150 21.51 0.13 4.97
N ALA A 151 20.21 0.26 5.22
CA ALA A 151 19.25 -0.78 4.83
C ALA A 151 19.21 -0.98 3.30
N PHE A 152 19.49 0.08 2.54
CA PHE A 152 19.62 0.06 1.07
C PHE A 152 21.02 0.54 0.69
N ASN A 153 21.60 -0.06 -0.35
CA ASN A 153 22.86 0.38 -0.95
C ASN A 153 22.65 1.57 -1.92
N GLU A 154 23.76 2.08 -2.46
CA GLU A 154 23.74 3.20 -3.43
C GLU A 154 23.00 2.88 -4.74
N GLN A 155 22.89 1.60 -5.08
CA GLN A 155 22.15 1.11 -6.26
C GLN A 155 20.65 0.96 -5.97
N GLY A 156 20.21 1.23 -4.72
CA GLY A 156 18.83 1.11 -4.28
C GLY A 156 18.40 -0.33 -4.00
N GLU A 157 19.33 -1.25 -3.83
CA GLU A 157 19.05 -2.62 -3.46
C GLU A 157 18.90 -2.74 -1.93
N LEU A 158 17.93 -3.51 -1.48
CA LEU A 158 17.74 -3.81 -0.07
C LEU A 158 18.79 -4.81 0.38
N VAL A 159 19.74 -4.37 1.21
CA VAL A 159 20.90 -5.19 1.64
C VAL A 159 20.82 -5.62 3.11
N SER A 160 19.95 -5.03 3.90
CA SER A 160 19.74 -5.44 5.29
C SER A 160 19.03 -6.79 5.37
N GLU A 161 19.70 -7.82 5.89
CA GLU A 161 19.11 -9.15 6.10
C GLU A 161 17.86 -9.09 6.99
N GLN A 162 17.85 -8.25 8.02
CA GLN A 162 16.69 -8.04 8.88
C GLN A 162 15.50 -7.50 8.08
N ALA A 163 15.73 -6.51 7.23
CA ALA A 163 14.66 -5.91 6.40
C ALA A 163 14.17 -6.89 5.34
N GLN A 164 15.08 -7.66 4.72
CA GLN A 164 14.72 -8.74 3.79
C GLN A 164 13.86 -9.79 4.48
N GLY A 165 14.26 -10.26 5.67
CA GLY A 165 13.48 -11.22 6.46
C GLY A 165 12.10 -10.69 6.85
N THR A 166 11.99 -9.40 7.21
CA THR A 166 10.73 -8.75 7.52
C THR A 166 9.77 -8.74 6.31
N LEU A 167 10.27 -8.36 5.13
CA LEU A 167 9.47 -8.32 3.90
C LEU A 167 9.11 -9.73 3.41
N GLN A 168 10.03 -10.70 3.53
CA GLN A 168 9.74 -12.10 3.18
C GLN A 168 8.67 -12.70 4.09
N GLY A 169 8.76 -12.48 5.40
CA GLY A 169 7.75 -12.92 6.36
C GLY A 169 6.39 -12.29 6.07
N PHE A 170 6.38 -10.99 5.77
CA PHE A 170 5.15 -10.27 5.42
C PHE A 170 4.49 -10.83 4.17
N ILE A 171 5.22 -10.98 3.06
CA ILE A 171 4.59 -11.37 1.80
C ILE A 171 4.06 -12.82 1.84
N ASN A 172 4.75 -13.72 2.55
CA ASN A 172 4.30 -15.09 2.75
C ASN A 172 3.03 -15.14 3.60
N ALA A 173 3.01 -14.46 4.76
CA ALA A 173 1.83 -14.38 5.63
C ALA A 173 0.65 -13.68 4.93
N TYR A 174 0.93 -12.68 4.09
CA TYR A 174 -0.10 -12.01 3.31
C TYR A 174 -0.69 -12.93 2.21
N ALA A 175 0.13 -13.74 1.55
CA ALA A 175 -0.35 -14.73 0.59
C ALA A 175 -1.31 -15.75 1.25
N ASP A 176 -0.94 -16.27 2.43
CA ASP A 176 -1.80 -17.17 3.20
C ASP A 176 -3.09 -16.49 3.66
N PHE A 177 -3.03 -15.21 3.98
CA PHE A 177 -4.20 -14.43 4.35
C PHE A 177 -5.15 -14.24 3.16
N VAL A 178 -4.62 -13.81 2.01
CA VAL A 178 -5.39 -13.58 0.77
C VAL A 178 -6.03 -14.88 0.26
N ALA A 179 -5.38 -16.03 0.45
CA ALA A 179 -5.92 -17.34 0.03
C ALA A 179 -7.25 -17.72 0.71
N ARG A 180 -7.66 -17.00 1.76
CA ARG A 180 -8.92 -17.24 2.48
C ARG A 180 -10.12 -16.52 1.86
N PHE A 181 -9.87 -15.66 0.89
CA PHE A 181 -10.84 -14.85 0.16
C PHE A 181 -10.86 -15.22 -1.33
#